data_45ac73f5607965da6ff33be8555a0f24
#
_entry.id   45ac73f5607965da6ff33be8555a0f24
#
_cell.length_a   1.000
_cell.length_b   1.000
_cell.length_c   1.000
_cell.angle_alpha   90.00
_cell.angle_beta   90.00
_cell.angle_gamma   90.00
#
_symmetry.space_group_name_H-M   'P 1'
#
loop_
_entity.id
_entity.type
_entity.pdbx_description
1 polymer ?
#
loop_
_entity_poly.entity_id
_entity_poly.type
_entity_poly.pdbx_seq_one_letter_code
_entity_poly.pdbx_strand_id
1 'polypeptide(L)' 'PTHEREVYLTLSDHEGVAEVHALYGEFDLLVRISSPTSKELSHLLMESFRRIDGVKETQTLIAVEA' A
#
# COMPACT_ATOMS: atom_id res chain seq x y z
N PRO A 1 8.96 -11.11 10.54
CA PRO A 1 7.91 -12.08 10.32
C PRO A 1 7.74 -12.41 8.85
N THR A 2 7.28 -13.61 8.60
CA THR A 2 7.16 -14.15 7.26
C THR A 2 6.12 -13.41 6.40
N HIS A 3 5.10 -12.87 7.03
CA HIS A 3 4.01 -12.17 6.32
C HIS A 3 4.45 -10.89 5.64
N GLU A 4 5.41 -10.17 6.20
CA GLU A 4 5.89 -8.92 5.63
C GLU A 4 6.48 -9.13 4.24
N ARG A 5 7.25 -10.18 4.08
CA ARG A 5 7.88 -10.47 2.79
C ARG A 5 6.83 -10.79 1.73
N GLU A 6 5.85 -11.59 2.07
CA GLU A 6 4.78 -11.95 1.14
C GLU A 6 3.94 -10.74 0.74
N VAL A 7 3.61 -9.89 1.70
CA VAL A 7 2.89 -8.65 1.43
C VAL A 7 3.71 -7.74 0.53
N TYR A 8 5.01 -7.61 0.83
CA TYR A 8 5.93 -6.80 0.00
C TYR A 8 5.91 -7.27 -1.45
N LEU A 9 6.04 -8.56 -1.67
CA LEU A 9 6.07 -9.11 -3.02
C LEU A 9 4.74 -8.94 -3.74
N THR A 10 3.65 -9.17 -3.05
CA THR A 10 2.31 -9.00 -3.61
C THR A 10 2.07 -7.54 -4.03
N LEU A 11 2.43 -6.60 -3.16
CA LEU A 11 2.27 -5.18 -3.47
C LEU A 11 3.19 -4.74 -4.60
N SER A 12 4.42 -5.26 -4.64
CA SER A 12 5.37 -4.90 -5.69
C SER A 12 4.89 -5.32 -7.08
N ASP A 13 4.10 -6.39 -7.13
CA ASP A 13 3.54 -6.90 -8.39
C ASP A 13 2.25 -6.19 -8.80
N HIS A 14 1.67 -5.39 -7.93
CA HIS A 14 0.39 -4.76 -8.19
C HIS A 14 0.54 -3.57 -9.14
N GLU A 15 -0.31 -3.52 -10.17
CA GLU A 15 -0.26 -2.48 -11.20
C GLU A 15 -0.45 -1.07 -10.65
N GLY A 16 -1.25 -0.90 -9.60
CA GLY A 16 -1.51 0.41 -9.01
C GLY A 16 -0.40 0.92 -8.12
N VAL A 17 0.63 0.12 -7.86
CA VAL A 17 1.69 0.46 -6.94
C VAL A 17 2.92 0.95 -7.69
N ALA A 18 3.37 2.16 -7.37
CA ALA A 18 4.56 2.73 -7.97
C ALA A 18 5.84 2.30 -7.25
N GLU A 19 5.81 2.26 -5.93
CA GLU A 19 6.97 1.90 -5.12
C GLU A 19 6.52 1.21 -3.83
N VAL A 20 7.34 0.29 -3.35
CA VAL A 20 7.17 -0.34 -2.04
C VAL A 20 8.52 -0.31 -1.33
N HIS A 21 8.53 0.11 -0.08
CA HIS A 21 9.72 0.17 0.75
C HIS A 21 9.47 -0.51 2.09
N ALA A 22 10.41 -1.33 2.50
CA ALA A 22 10.40 -1.90 3.85
C ALA A 22 10.95 -0.84 4.81
N LEU A 23 10.34 -0.72 5.97
CA LEU A 23 10.69 0.32 6.94
C LEU A 23 11.05 -0.30 8.29
N TYR A 24 11.92 0.40 9.02
CA TYR A 24 12.09 0.18 10.44
C TYR A 24 11.17 1.13 11.19
N GLY A 25 10.72 0.71 12.35
CA GLY A 25 9.94 1.55 13.23
C GLY A 25 8.49 1.14 13.31
N GLU A 26 7.61 2.13 13.39
CA GLU A 26 6.19 1.90 13.63
C GLU A 26 5.46 1.23 12.48
N PHE A 27 5.84 1.58 11.26
CA PHE A 27 5.21 1.01 10.07
C PHE A 27 6.13 -0.01 9.43
N ASP A 28 5.56 -1.05 8.88
CA ASP A 28 6.32 -2.12 8.25
C ASP A 28 6.66 -1.82 6.80
N LEU A 29 5.71 -1.28 6.06
CA LEU A 29 5.89 -0.98 4.63
C LEU A 29 5.36 0.41 4.31
N LEU A 30 6.07 1.09 3.43
CA LEU A 30 5.60 2.32 2.79
C LEU A 30 5.31 2.00 1.33
N VAL A 31 4.09 2.32 0.89
CA VAL A 31 3.65 2.04 -0.47
C VAL A 31 3.27 3.35 -1.13
N ARG A 32 3.89 3.64 -2.26
CA ARG A 32 3.53 4.81 -3.05
C ARG A 32 2.60 4.40 -4.18
N ILE A 33 1.43 5.04 -4.21
CA ILE A 33 0.39 4.76 -5.17
C ILE A 33 0.07 6.05 -5.92
N SER A 34 -0.14 5.94 -7.22
CA SER A 34 -0.62 7.05 -8.03
C SER A 34 -2.01 6.71 -8.54
N SER A 35 -2.95 7.60 -8.34
CA SER A 35 -4.33 7.39 -8.76
C SER A 35 -4.91 8.71 -9.27
N PRO A 36 -5.75 8.68 -10.34
CA PRO A 36 -6.32 9.90 -10.90
C PRO A 36 -7.26 10.63 -9.94
N THR A 37 -7.96 9.91 -9.09
CA THR A 37 -8.93 10.49 -8.16
C THR A 37 -8.85 9.84 -6.80
N SER A 38 -9.30 10.56 -5.78
CA SER A 38 -9.38 10.01 -4.44
C SER A 38 -10.38 8.88 -4.33
N LYS A 39 -11.41 8.88 -5.17
CA LYS A 39 -12.39 7.80 -5.20
C LYS A 39 -11.76 6.50 -5.67
N GLU A 40 -10.97 6.56 -6.72
CA GLU A 40 -10.26 5.38 -7.23
C GLU A 40 -9.22 4.89 -6.24
N LEU A 41 -8.54 5.81 -5.56
CA LEU A 41 -7.59 5.46 -4.51
C LEU A 41 -8.27 4.70 -3.38
N SER A 42 -9.41 5.23 -2.91
CA SER A 42 -10.18 4.57 -1.84
C SER A 42 -10.65 3.19 -2.25
N HIS A 43 -11.13 3.06 -3.49
CA HIS A 43 -11.57 1.78 -4.01
C HIS A 43 -10.42 0.77 -4.05
N LEU A 44 -9.26 1.20 -4.51
CA LEU A 44 -8.07 0.34 -4.57
C LEU A 44 -7.67 -0.15 -3.17
N LEU A 45 -7.66 0.76 -2.20
CA LEU A 45 -7.33 0.39 -0.82
C LEU A 45 -8.32 -0.62 -0.24
N MET A 46 -9.61 -0.35 -0.40
CA MET A 46 -10.64 -1.20 0.20
C MET A 46 -10.78 -2.54 -0.51
N GLU A 47 -10.70 -2.54 -1.84
CA GLU A 47 -10.97 -3.75 -2.63
C GLU A 47 -9.75 -4.62 -2.87
N SER A 48 -8.56 -4.03 -2.83
CA SER A 48 -7.34 -4.78 -3.13
C SER A 48 -6.41 -4.89 -1.96
N PHE A 49 -5.93 -3.76 -1.43
CA PHE A 49 -4.85 -3.79 -0.45
C PHE A 49 -5.27 -4.36 0.89
N ARG A 50 -6.43 -3.98 1.38
CA ARG A 50 -6.91 -4.45 2.68
C ARG A 50 -7.26 -5.93 2.68
N ARG A 51 -7.44 -6.51 1.51
CA ARG A 51 -7.75 -7.93 1.35
C ARG A 51 -6.51 -8.80 1.23
N ILE A 52 -5.34 -8.20 1.09
CA ILE A 52 -4.10 -8.96 1.04
C ILE A 52 -3.88 -9.62 2.40
N ASP A 53 -3.66 -10.93 2.39
CA ASP A 53 -3.40 -11.67 3.62
C ASP A 53 -2.11 -11.15 4.26
N GLY A 54 -2.20 -10.80 5.53
CA GLY A 54 -1.09 -10.23 6.27
C GLY A 54 -1.18 -8.71 6.45
N VAL A 55 -2.04 -8.02 5.69
CA VAL A 55 -2.30 -6.60 5.90
C VAL A 55 -3.33 -6.46 7.02
N LYS A 56 -2.92 -5.84 8.12
CA LYS A 56 -3.79 -5.69 9.30
C LYS A 56 -4.33 -4.27 9.42
N GLU A 57 -3.47 -3.29 9.23
CA GLU A 57 -3.83 -1.89 9.34
C GLU A 57 -3.20 -1.11 8.21
N THR A 58 -3.90 -0.08 7.75
CA THR A 58 -3.37 0.84 6.76
C THR A 58 -3.59 2.26 7.22
N GLN A 59 -2.62 3.12 6.88
CA GLN A 59 -2.74 4.56 7.09
C GLN A 59 -2.42 5.23 5.76
N THR A 60 -3.31 6.11 5.32
CA THR A 60 -3.14 6.76 4.02
C THR A 60 -2.80 8.22 4.20
N LEU A 61 -1.75 8.65 3.51
CA LEU A 61 -1.37 10.05 3.43
C LEU A 61 -1.47 10.47 1.97
N ILE A 62 -2.11 11.60 1.73
CA ILE A 62 -2.30 12.09 0.38
C ILE A 62 -1.32 13.24 0.13
N ALA A 63 -0.50 13.09 -0.91
CA ALA A 63 0.41 14.15 -1.31
C ALA A 63 -0.39 15.24 -2.04
N VAL A 64 -0.20 16.47 -1.59
CA VAL A 64 -0.83 17.64 -2.22
C VAL A 64 0.26 18.43 -2.90
N GLU A 65 0.09 18.64 -4.20
CA GLU A 65 1.02 19.46 -4.95
C GLU A 65 0.70 20.93 -4.75
N ALA A 66 1.73 21.71 -4.49
CA ALA A 66 1.59 23.15 -4.34
C ALA A 66 1.49 23.83 -5.71
#